data_fb75bdfb3269410f1c463d714efaca84
#
_entry.id   fb75bdfb3269410f1c463d714efaca84
#
_cell.length_a   1.000
_cell.length_b   1.000
_cell.length_c   1.000
_cell.angle_alpha   90.00
_cell.angle_beta   90.00
_cell.angle_gamma   90.00
#
_symmetry.space_group_name_H-M   'P 1'
#
loop_
_entity.id
_entity.type
_entity.pdbx_description
1 polymer ?
#
loop_
_entity_poly.entity_id
_entity_poly.type
_entity_poly.pdbx_seq_one_letter_code
_entity_poly.pdbx_strand_id
1 'polypeptide(L)'
;MVSAYAEPMAETYSRPRFGQPREPKNRVDPGSLLAGALDFVTGSHFRAAAFLVVCGLLLFLPGFFSIPPVDRDEARFAQATKQMVESGDFVDIRFQDEVRYKKPVGIYWMQAAAVETASALGLPRAQVRIWLYRVPSLIGALGAMLLTYWTALTFASRRGAVLAGLIMASSVLLGVEARLAKTDAMLLFATVAAMGALARVYLSWQRGEDPVHPPWTWPAIFWTALAGGILLKGPLILMFVGLTVATLAILDRSATWLWRLRPIWGLTWLFVLVLPWFVAIFWRAGEAFFADSIGGDMLS
;
A
#
# COMPACT_ATOMS: atom_id res chain seq x y z
N MET A 1 -55.34 -75.65 -19.04
CA MET A 1 -56.44 -74.79 -18.56
C MET A 1 -55.98 -73.33 -18.70
N VAL A 2 -56.60 -72.67 -19.61
CA VAL A 2 -56.33 -71.31 -20.06
C VAL A 2 -57.00 -70.29 -19.14
N SER A 3 -56.38 -69.27 -18.72
CA SER A 3 -57.07 -68.08 -18.28
C SER A 3 -56.28 -66.82 -18.81
N ALA A 4 -56.89 -66.25 -19.80
CA ALA A 4 -56.51 -64.99 -20.34
C ALA A 4 -57.03 -63.85 -19.46
N TYR A 5 -56.23 -62.96 -18.99
CA TYR A 5 -56.62 -61.64 -18.43
C TYR A 5 -56.36 -60.56 -19.43
N ALA A 6 -57.43 -59.91 -19.80
CA ALA A 6 -57.46 -58.74 -20.64
C ALA A 6 -56.88 -57.53 -19.88
N GLU A 7 -55.95 -56.85 -20.52
CA GLU A 7 -55.51 -55.52 -20.04
C GLU A 7 -56.54 -54.44 -20.45
N PRO A 8 -56.86 -53.49 -19.56
CA PRO A 8 -57.67 -52.36 -19.93
C PRO A 8 -56.82 -51.31 -20.67
N MET A 9 -57.21 -50.93 -21.87
CA MET A 9 -56.69 -49.80 -22.63
C MET A 9 -56.91 -48.52 -21.82
N ALA A 10 -55.79 -47.98 -21.33
CA ALA A 10 -55.75 -46.63 -20.76
C ALA A 10 -55.72 -45.60 -21.90
N GLU A 11 -56.83 -44.95 -22.16
CA GLU A 11 -56.91 -43.78 -23.02
C GLU A 11 -55.98 -42.70 -22.45
N THR A 12 -54.92 -42.41 -23.18
CA THR A 12 -53.99 -41.32 -22.89
C THR A 12 -54.63 -39.99 -23.23
N TYR A 13 -55.35 -39.39 -22.32
CA TYR A 13 -55.86 -38.04 -22.45
C TYR A 13 -54.73 -37.03 -22.39
N SER A 14 -54.25 -36.61 -23.53
CA SER A 14 -53.24 -35.53 -23.66
C SER A 14 -53.91 -34.20 -23.33
N ARG A 15 -53.67 -33.69 -22.13
CA ARG A 15 -54.07 -32.32 -21.77
C ARG A 15 -53.36 -31.31 -22.71
N PRO A 16 -54.12 -30.35 -23.25
CA PRO A 16 -53.51 -29.28 -24.05
C PRO A 16 -52.56 -28.50 -23.16
N ARG A 17 -51.27 -28.40 -23.52
CA ARG A 17 -50.28 -27.51 -22.90
C ARG A 17 -50.70 -26.07 -23.22
N PHE A 18 -51.47 -25.47 -22.31
CA PHE A 18 -51.61 -24.00 -22.35
C PHE A 18 -50.24 -23.40 -22.23
N GLY A 19 -49.94 -22.46 -23.15
CA GLY A 19 -48.63 -21.87 -23.35
C GLY A 19 -48.07 -21.35 -22.03
N GLN A 20 -46.89 -21.85 -21.67
CA GLN A 20 -46.09 -21.22 -20.64
C GLN A 20 -45.84 -19.77 -21.04
N PRO A 21 -46.00 -18.80 -20.13
CA PRO A 21 -45.63 -17.43 -20.39
C PRO A 21 -44.17 -17.44 -20.95
N ARG A 22 -43.97 -16.95 -22.16
CA ARG A 22 -42.60 -16.71 -22.66
C ARG A 22 -41.98 -15.72 -21.73
N GLU A 23 -41.04 -16.17 -20.89
CA GLU A 23 -40.19 -15.26 -20.17
C GLU A 23 -39.54 -14.31 -21.16
N PRO A 24 -39.54 -13.00 -20.88
CA PRO A 24 -38.91 -12.04 -21.76
C PRO A 24 -37.41 -12.35 -21.84
N LYS A 25 -36.96 -12.76 -23.03
CA LYS A 25 -35.58 -13.20 -23.37
C LYS A 25 -34.51 -12.13 -23.18
N ASN A 26 -34.78 -11.00 -22.52
CA ASN A 26 -33.89 -9.85 -22.42
C ASN A 26 -33.84 -9.22 -21.01
N ARG A 27 -33.98 -10.00 -19.93
CA ARG A 27 -33.46 -9.50 -18.67
C ARG A 27 -31.97 -9.88 -18.63
N VAL A 28 -31.13 -8.89 -18.92
CA VAL A 28 -29.70 -8.98 -18.63
C VAL A 28 -29.61 -9.17 -17.11
N ASP A 29 -29.21 -10.36 -16.68
CA ASP A 29 -29.02 -10.65 -15.26
C ASP A 29 -27.88 -9.76 -14.76
N PRO A 30 -28.14 -8.86 -13.80
CA PRO A 30 -27.08 -8.00 -13.22
C PRO A 30 -25.89 -8.81 -12.69
N GLY A 31 -26.12 -10.03 -12.20
CA GLY A 31 -25.08 -10.95 -11.76
C GLY A 31 -24.15 -11.39 -12.89
N SER A 32 -24.69 -11.61 -14.10
CA SER A 32 -23.90 -11.99 -15.27
C SER A 32 -23.02 -10.85 -15.78
N LEU A 33 -23.50 -9.60 -15.70
CA LEU A 33 -22.72 -8.41 -16.09
C LEU A 33 -21.56 -8.17 -15.11
N LEU A 34 -21.84 -8.26 -13.80
CA LEU A 34 -20.79 -8.12 -12.78
C LEU A 34 -19.73 -9.22 -12.89
N ALA A 35 -20.15 -10.46 -13.11
CA ALA A 35 -19.23 -11.57 -13.34
C ALA A 35 -18.36 -11.34 -14.57
N GLY A 36 -18.95 -10.92 -15.69
CA GLY A 36 -18.23 -10.60 -16.92
C GLY A 36 -17.25 -9.43 -16.75
N ALA A 37 -17.65 -8.38 -16.03
CA ALA A 37 -16.78 -7.25 -15.72
C ALA A 37 -15.59 -7.66 -14.84
N LEU A 38 -15.83 -8.48 -13.81
CA LEU A 38 -14.78 -9.04 -12.96
C LEU A 38 -13.82 -9.93 -13.76
N ASP A 39 -14.34 -10.76 -14.66
CA ASP A 39 -13.53 -11.61 -15.52
C ASP A 39 -12.66 -10.79 -16.48
N PHE A 40 -13.21 -9.72 -17.05
CA PHE A 40 -12.44 -8.80 -17.87
C PHE A 40 -11.31 -8.13 -17.09
N VAL A 41 -11.61 -7.57 -15.90
CA VAL A 41 -10.63 -6.90 -15.03
C VAL A 41 -9.54 -7.88 -14.57
N THR A 42 -9.94 -9.08 -14.17
CA THR A 42 -8.99 -10.08 -13.66
C THR A 42 -8.32 -10.90 -14.77
N GLY A 43 -8.59 -10.63 -16.03
CA GLY A 43 -7.99 -11.31 -17.18
C GLY A 43 -6.48 -11.13 -17.31
N SER A 44 -5.93 -9.98 -16.84
CA SER A 44 -4.49 -9.74 -16.78
C SER A 44 -4.09 -8.91 -15.55
N HIS A 45 -2.82 -8.99 -15.13
CA HIS A 45 -2.30 -8.15 -14.04
C HIS A 45 -2.36 -6.66 -14.39
N PHE A 46 -2.09 -6.30 -15.64
CA PHE A 46 -2.17 -4.91 -16.09
C PHE A 46 -3.59 -4.35 -15.99
N ARG A 47 -4.62 -5.11 -16.43
CA ARG A 47 -6.02 -4.68 -16.30
C ARG A 47 -6.44 -4.53 -14.85
N ALA A 48 -6.06 -5.48 -14.00
CA ALA A 48 -6.35 -5.42 -12.57
C ALA A 48 -5.69 -4.19 -11.91
N ALA A 49 -4.42 -3.93 -12.20
CA ALA A 49 -3.71 -2.76 -11.67
C ALA A 49 -4.32 -1.45 -12.21
N ALA A 50 -4.59 -1.36 -13.51
CA ALA A 50 -5.20 -0.18 -14.11
C ALA A 50 -6.59 0.10 -13.51
N PHE A 51 -7.42 -0.94 -13.34
CA PHE A 51 -8.72 -0.82 -12.70
C PHE A 51 -8.60 -0.31 -11.27
N LEU A 52 -7.68 -0.88 -10.47
CA LEU A 52 -7.44 -0.43 -9.11
C LEU A 52 -6.97 1.03 -9.08
N VAL A 53 -6.04 1.43 -9.96
CA VAL A 53 -5.59 2.83 -10.04
C VAL A 53 -6.75 3.77 -10.35
N VAL A 54 -7.61 3.43 -11.30
CA VAL A 54 -8.80 4.24 -11.62
C VAL A 54 -9.72 4.34 -10.42
N CYS A 55 -10.04 3.23 -9.75
CA CYS A 55 -10.86 3.23 -8.54
C CYS A 55 -10.21 4.07 -7.42
N GLY A 56 -8.90 3.90 -7.19
CA GLY A 56 -8.17 4.67 -6.19
C GLY A 56 -8.19 6.18 -6.49
N LEU A 57 -7.97 6.57 -7.74
CA LEU A 57 -8.05 7.99 -8.13
C LEU A 57 -9.47 8.55 -7.93
N LEU A 58 -10.51 7.81 -8.29
CA LEU A 58 -11.89 8.22 -8.05
C LEU A 58 -12.21 8.40 -6.57
N LEU A 59 -11.60 7.59 -5.68
CA LEU A 59 -11.80 7.65 -4.24
C LEU A 59 -10.93 8.73 -3.56
N PHE A 60 -9.70 8.95 -4.03
CA PHE A 60 -8.71 9.78 -3.34
C PHE A 60 -8.60 11.21 -3.89
N LEU A 61 -8.96 11.47 -5.16
CA LEU A 61 -8.88 12.81 -5.75
C LEU A 61 -9.99 13.79 -5.32
N PRO A 62 -11.23 13.37 -5.01
CA PRO A 62 -12.23 14.34 -4.56
C PRO A 62 -11.75 15.12 -3.35
N GLY A 63 -11.70 16.45 -3.48
CA GLY A 63 -11.20 17.34 -2.44
C GLY A 63 -9.68 17.52 -2.37
N PHE A 64 -8.88 16.71 -3.04
CA PHE A 64 -7.41 16.76 -2.99
C PHE A 64 -6.82 18.15 -3.27
N PHE A 65 -7.37 18.85 -4.26
CA PHE A 65 -6.91 20.18 -4.68
C PHE A 65 -7.60 21.34 -3.93
N SER A 66 -8.79 21.12 -3.37
CA SER A 66 -9.66 22.20 -2.87
C SER A 66 -9.76 22.25 -1.35
N ILE A 67 -9.52 21.14 -0.64
CA ILE A 67 -9.59 21.14 0.82
C ILE A 67 -8.41 21.96 1.37
N PRO A 68 -8.67 22.98 2.22
CA PRO A 68 -7.60 23.71 2.91
C PRO A 68 -6.86 22.78 3.88
N PRO A 69 -5.68 23.16 4.41
CA PRO A 69 -5.04 22.42 5.51
C PRO A 69 -6.00 22.34 6.71
N VAL A 70 -6.40 21.12 7.07
CA VAL A 70 -7.36 20.87 8.17
C VAL A 70 -6.69 20.29 9.41
N ASP A 71 -5.52 19.71 9.25
CA ASP A 71 -4.74 19.09 10.33
C ASP A 71 -3.55 19.98 10.68
N ARG A 72 -3.35 20.17 12.00
CA ARG A 72 -2.20 20.93 12.52
C ARG A 72 -0.87 20.36 12.04
N ASP A 73 -0.74 19.04 11.97
CA ASP A 73 0.49 18.41 11.54
C ASP A 73 0.70 18.55 10.02
N GLU A 74 -0.36 18.52 9.20
CA GLU A 74 -0.27 18.81 7.78
C GLU A 74 0.38 20.17 7.50
N ALA A 75 -0.10 21.21 8.19
CA ALA A 75 0.43 22.57 8.07
C ALA A 75 1.92 22.63 8.48
N ARG A 76 2.29 21.91 9.53
CA ARG A 76 3.68 21.86 10.04
C ARG A 76 4.61 21.14 9.06
N PHE A 77 4.20 20.01 8.48
CA PHE A 77 5.00 19.31 7.47
C PHE A 77 5.20 20.16 6.23
N ALA A 78 4.13 20.77 5.71
CA ALA A 78 4.20 21.61 4.52
C ALA A 78 5.09 22.85 4.76
N GLN A 79 4.95 23.52 5.91
CA GLN A 79 5.77 24.69 6.25
C GLN A 79 7.24 24.34 6.43
N ALA A 80 7.55 23.22 7.11
CA ALA A 80 8.94 22.81 7.30
C ALA A 80 9.59 22.41 5.95
N THR A 81 8.86 21.72 5.08
CA THR A 81 9.33 21.41 3.72
C THR A 81 9.53 22.69 2.90
N LYS A 82 8.62 23.65 3.00
CA LYS A 82 8.76 24.94 2.31
C LYS A 82 10.05 25.65 2.74
N GLN A 83 10.30 25.73 4.04
CA GLN A 83 11.56 26.33 4.56
C GLN A 83 12.80 25.55 4.10
N MET A 84 12.74 24.22 4.04
CA MET A 84 13.82 23.38 3.49
C MET A 84 14.13 23.74 2.03
N VAL A 85 13.11 23.93 1.20
CA VAL A 85 13.27 24.36 -0.21
C VAL A 85 13.80 25.77 -0.31
N GLU A 86 13.28 26.71 0.51
CA GLU A 86 13.69 28.12 0.50
C GLU A 86 15.13 28.32 0.99
N SER A 87 15.57 27.56 1.99
CA SER A 87 16.93 27.64 2.55
C SER A 87 17.95 26.82 1.76
N GLY A 88 17.53 25.84 0.97
CA GLY A 88 18.41 24.85 0.34
C GLY A 88 19.05 23.87 1.33
N ASP A 89 18.63 23.85 2.59
CA ASP A 89 19.13 22.93 3.61
C ASP A 89 18.20 21.71 3.70
N PHE A 90 18.64 20.60 3.12
CA PHE A 90 17.90 19.32 3.09
C PHE A 90 18.27 18.37 4.24
N VAL A 91 19.02 18.84 5.24
CA VAL A 91 19.45 18.06 6.39
C VAL A 91 18.74 18.50 7.66
N ASP A 92 18.79 19.81 7.97
CA ASP A 92 18.20 20.40 9.17
C ASP A 92 16.69 20.70 8.93
N ILE A 93 15.84 20.08 9.76
CA ILE A 93 14.40 20.25 9.64
C ILE A 93 13.98 21.37 10.59
N ARG A 94 13.45 22.47 10.04
CA ARG A 94 12.99 23.62 10.80
C ARG A 94 11.50 23.90 10.58
N PHE A 95 10.88 24.36 11.63
CA PHE A 95 9.51 24.91 11.59
C PHE A 95 9.54 26.30 12.21
N GLN A 96 9.45 27.31 11.38
CA GLN A 96 9.72 28.71 11.75
C GLN A 96 11.15 28.88 12.29
N ASP A 97 11.31 29.41 13.49
CA ASP A 97 12.62 29.63 14.11
C ASP A 97 13.13 28.44 14.93
N GLU A 98 12.26 27.40 15.12
CA GLU A 98 12.57 26.24 15.94
C GLU A 98 13.01 25.04 15.10
N VAL A 99 13.89 24.21 15.67
CA VAL A 99 14.24 22.90 15.10
C VAL A 99 13.06 21.94 15.27
N ARG A 100 12.86 21.04 14.29
CA ARG A 100 11.78 20.06 14.31
C ARG A 100 12.31 18.64 14.08
N TYR A 101 12.81 18.03 15.13
CA TYR A 101 13.41 16.69 15.04
C TYR A 101 12.45 15.54 15.37
N LYS A 102 11.14 15.81 15.44
CA LYS A 102 10.11 14.82 15.80
C LYS A 102 9.97 13.67 14.79
N LYS A 103 10.28 13.92 13.54
CA LYS A 103 10.20 12.91 12.46
C LYS A 103 11.43 12.99 11.57
N PRO A 104 11.92 11.84 11.05
CA PRO A 104 13.01 11.82 10.08
C PRO A 104 12.65 12.49 8.75
N VAL A 105 13.67 12.70 7.92
CA VAL A 105 13.60 13.58 6.74
C VAL A 105 12.80 13.04 5.56
N GLY A 106 12.49 11.75 5.50
CA GLY A 106 12.00 11.09 4.29
C GLY A 106 10.79 11.76 3.65
N ILE A 107 9.78 12.15 4.45
CA ILE A 107 8.59 12.81 3.89
C ILE A 107 8.91 14.21 3.37
N TYR A 108 9.79 14.95 4.03
CA TYR A 108 10.19 16.30 3.61
C TYR A 108 10.92 16.26 2.26
N TRP A 109 11.81 15.31 2.05
CA TRP A 109 12.47 15.11 0.75
C TRP A 109 11.48 14.79 -0.37
N MET A 110 10.49 13.92 -0.10
CA MET A 110 9.46 13.59 -1.09
C MET A 110 8.57 14.78 -1.43
N GLN A 111 8.19 15.57 -0.44
CA GLN A 111 7.41 16.78 -0.62
C GLN A 111 8.21 17.85 -1.36
N ALA A 112 9.47 18.07 -0.97
CA ALA A 112 10.38 18.99 -1.65
C ALA A 112 10.56 18.60 -3.12
N ALA A 113 10.78 17.31 -3.40
CA ALA A 113 10.88 16.82 -4.78
C ALA A 113 9.62 17.10 -5.61
N ALA A 114 8.44 16.95 -5.03
CA ALA A 114 7.17 17.28 -5.71
C ALA A 114 7.05 18.78 -6.02
N VAL A 115 7.41 19.64 -5.05
CA VAL A 115 7.36 21.10 -5.18
C VAL A 115 8.39 21.58 -6.20
N GLU A 116 9.65 21.13 -6.11
CA GLU A 116 10.73 21.48 -7.01
C GLU A 116 10.44 21.02 -8.45
N THR A 117 9.92 19.80 -8.62
CA THR A 117 9.52 19.31 -9.94
C THR A 117 8.43 20.19 -10.55
N ALA A 118 7.41 20.56 -9.76
CA ALA A 118 6.34 21.45 -10.23
C ALA A 118 6.87 22.85 -10.58
N SER A 119 7.80 23.38 -9.79
CA SER A 119 8.47 24.65 -10.07
C SER A 119 9.28 24.58 -11.36
N ALA A 120 10.06 23.53 -11.57
CA ALA A 120 10.86 23.30 -12.78
C ALA A 120 9.98 23.16 -14.05
N LEU A 121 8.77 22.61 -13.89
CA LEU A 121 7.75 22.53 -14.96
C LEU A 121 7.01 23.86 -15.20
N GLY A 122 7.40 24.93 -14.53
CA GLY A 122 6.83 26.27 -14.71
C GLY A 122 5.51 26.52 -14.00
N LEU A 123 5.13 25.70 -13.02
CA LEU A 123 3.92 25.92 -12.24
C LEU A 123 4.09 27.16 -11.33
N PRO A 124 3.31 28.24 -11.54
CA PRO A 124 3.46 29.46 -10.77
C PRO A 124 3.10 29.24 -9.31
N ARG A 125 3.91 29.80 -8.41
CA ARG A 125 3.70 29.73 -6.95
C ARG A 125 3.60 28.30 -6.43
N ALA A 126 4.41 27.36 -6.94
CA ALA A 126 4.42 25.95 -6.53
C ALA A 126 4.56 25.81 -5.01
N GLN A 127 5.45 26.57 -4.37
CA GLN A 127 5.73 26.50 -2.93
C GLN A 127 4.56 26.87 -2.00
N VAL A 128 3.49 27.52 -2.51
CA VAL A 128 2.31 27.87 -1.72
C VAL A 128 1.09 27.02 -2.03
N ARG A 129 1.24 25.99 -2.87
CA ARG A 129 0.15 25.09 -3.25
C ARG A 129 0.17 23.85 -2.37
N ILE A 130 -0.71 23.78 -1.38
CA ILE A 130 -0.76 22.68 -0.40
C ILE A 130 -0.88 21.29 -1.05
N TRP A 131 -1.59 21.17 -2.17
CA TRP A 131 -1.78 19.89 -2.84
C TRP A 131 -0.46 19.27 -3.36
N LEU A 132 0.59 20.06 -3.65
CA LEU A 132 1.89 19.55 -4.03
C LEU A 132 2.56 18.78 -2.87
N TYR A 133 2.38 19.25 -1.66
CA TYR A 133 2.87 18.56 -0.46
C TYR A 133 2.08 17.28 -0.14
N ARG A 134 0.86 17.13 -0.69
CA ARG A 134 0.01 15.93 -0.59
C ARG A 134 0.38 14.86 -1.63
N VAL A 135 1.10 15.20 -2.69
CA VAL A 135 1.46 14.25 -3.77
C VAL A 135 2.11 12.98 -3.24
N PRO A 136 3.09 13.02 -2.32
CA PRO A 136 3.67 11.80 -1.75
C PRO A 136 2.62 10.93 -1.05
N SER A 137 1.69 11.52 -0.31
CA SER A 137 0.62 10.78 0.39
C SER A 137 -0.34 10.09 -0.60
N LEU A 138 -0.69 10.76 -1.68
CA LEU A 138 -1.51 10.18 -2.75
C LEU A 138 -0.79 8.98 -3.41
N ILE A 139 0.50 9.15 -3.74
CA ILE A 139 1.33 8.08 -4.28
C ILE A 139 1.41 6.92 -3.29
N GLY A 140 1.61 7.21 -2.01
CA GLY A 140 1.64 6.23 -0.93
C GLY A 140 0.34 5.44 -0.83
N ALA A 141 -0.80 6.12 -0.88
CA ALA A 141 -2.12 5.48 -0.81
C ALA A 141 -2.42 4.58 -2.02
N LEU A 142 -2.18 5.09 -3.24
CA LEU A 142 -2.32 4.30 -4.47
C LEU A 142 -1.34 3.11 -4.48
N GLY A 143 -0.11 3.35 -4.06
CA GLY A 143 0.91 2.31 -3.95
C GLY A 143 0.58 1.25 -2.90
N ALA A 144 0.08 1.64 -1.72
CA ALA A 144 -0.36 0.71 -0.69
C ALA A 144 -1.50 -0.20 -1.18
N MET A 145 -2.47 0.36 -1.89
CA MET A 145 -3.56 -0.40 -2.53
C MET A 145 -3.01 -1.42 -3.55
N LEU A 146 -2.12 -0.99 -4.44
CA LEU A 146 -1.49 -1.86 -5.45
C LEU A 146 -0.61 -2.93 -4.83
N LEU A 147 0.14 -2.58 -3.78
CA LEU A 147 0.96 -3.54 -3.03
C LEU A 147 0.10 -4.51 -2.22
N THR A 148 -1.08 -4.10 -1.75
CA THR A 148 -2.05 -5.03 -1.14
C THR A 148 -2.54 -6.05 -2.16
N TYR A 149 -2.90 -5.61 -3.38
CA TYR A 149 -3.19 -6.51 -4.48
C TYR A 149 -2.03 -7.48 -4.75
N TRP A 150 -0.82 -6.94 -4.89
CA TRP A 150 0.39 -7.73 -5.13
C TRP A 150 0.67 -8.72 -4.00
N THR A 151 0.52 -8.32 -2.73
CA THR A 151 0.70 -9.19 -1.56
C THR A 151 -0.37 -10.28 -1.53
N ALA A 152 -1.62 -9.95 -1.78
CA ALA A 152 -2.73 -10.90 -1.79
C ALA A 152 -2.59 -12.00 -2.84
N LEU A 153 -1.92 -11.74 -3.96
CA LEU A 153 -1.60 -12.77 -4.97
C LEU A 153 -0.77 -13.94 -4.42
N THR A 154 -0.13 -13.77 -3.28
CA THR A 154 0.65 -14.84 -2.62
C THR A 154 -0.27 -15.87 -1.94
N PHE A 155 -1.46 -15.46 -1.55
CA PHE A 155 -2.41 -16.25 -0.75
C PHE A 155 -3.72 -16.55 -1.50
N ALA A 156 -4.08 -15.74 -2.49
CA ALA A 156 -5.39 -15.77 -3.12
C ALA A 156 -5.30 -15.73 -4.64
N SER A 157 -6.43 -16.07 -5.28
CA SER A 157 -6.60 -15.91 -6.72
C SER A 157 -6.57 -14.43 -7.11
N ARG A 158 -6.40 -14.15 -8.42
CA ARG A 158 -6.39 -12.76 -8.92
C ARG A 158 -7.68 -12.00 -8.58
N ARG A 159 -8.84 -12.66 -8.57
CA ARG A 159 -10.13 -12.06 -8.15
C ARG A 159 -10.07 -11.65 -6.67
N GLY A 160 -9.61 -12.55 -5.79
CA GLY A 160 -9.44 -12.25 -4.37
C GLY A 160 -8.42 -11.14 -4.12
N ALA A 161 -7.34 -11.10 -4.89
CA ALA A 161 -6.33 -10.04 -4.79
C ALA A 161 -6.89 -8.66 -5.22
N VAL A 162 -7.68 -8.57 -6.29
CA VAL A 162 -8.38 -7.33 -6.69
C VAL A 162 -9.32 -6.88 -5.59
N LEU A 163 -10.09 -7.80 -5.00
CA LEU A 163 -10.98 -7.47 -3.87
C LEU A 163 -10.20 -6.94 -2.67
N ALA A 164 -9.06 -7.54 -2.32
CA ALA A 164 -8.19 -7.05 -1.25
C ALA A 164 -7.71 -5.61 -1.51
N GLY A 165 -7.30 -5.30 -2.75
CA GLY A 165 -6.94 -3.94 -3.16
C GLY A 165 -8.11 -2.96 -3.05
N LEU A 166 -9.32 -3.35 -3.44
CA LEU A 166 -10.52 -2.52 -3.31
C LEU A 166 -10.91 -2.29 -1.84
N ILE A 167 -10.81 -3.30 -0.98
CA ILE A 167 -11.04 -3.16 0.46
C ILE A 167 -10.04 -2.16 1.05
N MET A 168 -8.76 -2.25 0.69
CA MET A 168 -7.75 -1.27 1.10
C MET A 168 -8.13 0.14 0.63
N ALA A 169 -8.54 0.31 -0.64
CA ALA A 169 -8.94 1.60 -1.19
C ALA A 169 -10.19 2.18 -0.53
N SER A 170 -11.13 1.33 -0.09
CA SER A 170 -12.36 1.76 0.58
C SER A 170 -12.17 2.14 2.06
N SER A 171 -10.96 1.95 2.60
CA SER A 171 -10.64 2.38 3.96
C SER A 171 -10.79 3.88 4.10
N VAL A 172 -11.66 4.31 4.99
CA VAL A 172 -11.89 5.74 5.29
C VAL A 172 -10.60 6.41 5.73
N LEU A 173 -9.83 5.75 6.59
CA LEU A 173 -8.56 6.28 7.08
C LEU A 173 -7.56 6.50 5.96
N LEU A 174 -7.38 5.52 5.06
CA LEU A 174 -6.49 5.68 3.92
C LEU A 174 -6.95 6.80 2.99
N GLY A 175 -8.27 6.92 2.79
CA GLY A 175 -8.86 8.01 2.01
C GLY A 175 -8.59 9.40 2.61
N VAL A 176 -8.58 9.53 3.93
CA VAL A 176 -8.19 10.76 4.64
C VAL A 176 -6.70 11.02 4.48
N GLU A 177 -5.85 10.04 4.80
CA GLU A 177 -4.39 10.17 4.73
C GLU A 177 -3.87 10.45 3.31
N ALA A 178 -4.56 9.96 2.26
CA ALA A 178 -4.23 10.26 0.87
C ALA A 178 -4.34 11.76 0.51
N ARG A 179 -5.12 12.52 1.29
CA ARG A 179 -5.41 13.95 1.09
C ARG A 179 -4.68 14.87 2.06
N LEU A 180 -3.83 14.32 2.93
CA LEU A 180 -3.07 15.06 3.92
C LEU A 180 -1.58 15.00 3.61
N ALA A 181 -0.87 16.12 3.79
CA ALA A 181 0.58 16.16 3.61
C ALA A 181 1.31 15.59 4.84
N LYS A 182 1.19 14.25 5.05
CA LYS A 182 1.70 13.52 6.23
C LYS A 182 2.48 12.28 5.83
N THR A 183 3.04 11.59 6.82
CA THR A 183 3.89 10.40 6.62
C THR A 183 3.11 9.10 6.43
N ASP A 184 1.85 9.04 6.90
CA ASP A 184 1.18 7.78 7.22
C ASP A 184 0.86 6.93 5.98
N ALA A 185 0.39 7.54 4.89
CA ALA A 185 0.13 6.82 3.64
C ALA A 185 1.41 6.23 3.03
N MET A 186 2.53 6.97 3.08
CA MET A 186 3.83 6.47 2.60
C MET A 186 4.41 5.40 3.52
N LEU A 187 4.20 5.53 4.83
CA LEU A 187 4.60 4.48 5.79
C LEU A 187 3.82 3.19 5.55
N LEU A 188 2.51 3.29 5.31
CA LEU A 188 1.68 2.14 4.95
C LEU A 188 2.19 1.47 3.67
N PHE A 189 2.51 2.27 2.63
CA PHE A 189 3.11 1.77 1.39
C PHE A 189 4.40 0.98 1.66
N ALA A 190 5.32 1.55 2.44
CA ALA A 190 6.57 0.88 2.81
C ALA A 190 6.32 -0.39 3.63
N THR A 191 5.39 -0.33 4.60
CA THR A 191 5.05 -1.49 5.43
C THR A 191 4.45 -2.63 4.60
N VAL A 192 3.50 -2.35 3.71
CA VAL A 192 2.90 -3.38 2.83
C VAL A 192 3.93 -3.94 1.86
N ALA A 193 4.87 -3.12 1.35
CA ALA A 193 5.97 -3.60 0.52
C ALA A 193 6.87 -4.59 1.27
N ALA A 194 7.28 -4.25 2.48
CA ALA A 194 8.11 -5.12 3.33
C ALA A 194 7.37 -6.42 3.66
N MET A 195 6.11 -6.33 4.09
CA MET A 195 5.28 -7.49 4.44
C MET A 195 5.00 -8.39 3.23
N GLY A 196 4.76 -7.82 2.05
CA GLY A 196 4.53 -8.58 0.83
C GLY A 196 5.80 -9.32 0.35
N ALA A 197 6.96 -8.71 0.49
CA ALA A 197 8.24 -9.37 0.22
C ALA A 197 8.53 -10.49 1.24
N LEU A 198 8.31 -10.20 2.53
CA LEU A 198 8.44 -11.17 3.62
C LEU A 198 7.55 -12.40 3.40
N ALA A 199 6.27 -12.18 3.05
CA ALA A 199 5.32 -13.25 2.79
C ALA A 199 5.79 -14.19 1.67
N ARG A 200 6.36 -13.65 0.59
CA ARG A 200 6.89 -14.46 -0.52
C ARG A 200 8.08 -15.31 -0.10
N VAL A 201 9.00 -14.72 0.65
CA VAL A 201 10.17 -15.45 1.17
C VAL A 201 9.75 -16.54 2.13
N TYR A 202 8.85 -16.23 3.05
CA TYR A 202 8.35 -17.17 4.04
C TYR A 202 7.58 -18.34 3.41
N LEU A 203 6.65 -18.07 2.50
CA LEU A 203 5.85 -19.11 1.87
C LEU A 203 6.67 -19.97 0.89
N SER A 204 7.65 -19.40 0.20
CA SER A 204 8.54 -20.21 -0.63
C SER A 204 9.36 -21.19 0.21
N TRP A 205 9.75 -20.77 1.42
CA TRP A 205 10.43 -21.67 2.36
C TRP A 205 9.48 -22.76 2.86
N GLN A 206 8.25 -22.43 3.27
CA GLN A 206 7.27 -23.42 3.73
C GLN A 206 6.91 -24.46 2.66
N ARG A 207 6.88 -24.06 1.39
CA ARG A 207 6.61 -24.97 0.26
C ARG A 207 7.79 -25.84 -0.12
N GLY A 208 8.93 -25.71 0.56
CA GLY A 208 10.16 -26.41 0.21
C GLY A 208 10.72 -26.01 -1.15
N GLU A 209 10.31 -24.87 -1.68
CA GLU A 209 10.86 -24.31 -2.89
C GLU A 209 12.30 -23.88 -2.59
N ASP A 210 13.27 -24.59 -3.13
CA ASP A 210 14.68 -24.24 -3.00
C ASP A 210 15.21 -23.81 -4.37
N PRO A 211 15.02 -22.54 -4.76
CA PRO A 211 15.54 -22.07 -6.01
C PRO A 211 17.07 -22.10 -5.95
N VAL A 212 17.71 -22.78 -6.90
CA VAL A 212 19.18 -22.84 -7.02
C VAL A 212 19.79 -21.44 -6.95
N HIS A 213 19.04 -20.42 -7.36
CA HIS A 213 19.39 -19.01 -7.28
C HIS A 213 18.16 -18.21 -6.80
N PRO A 214 17.99 -18.01 -5.48
CA PRO A 214 16.88 -17.21 -4.98
C PRO A 214 16.98 -15.76 -5.53
N PRO A 215 15.88 -15.22 -6.07
CA PRO A 215 15.89 -13.88 -6.67
C PRO A 215 16.26 -12.83 -5.63
N TRP A 216 17.11 -11.88 -5.99
CA TRP A 216 17.46 -10.74 -5.15
C TRP A 216 16.30 -9.75 -4.96
N THR A 217 15.27 -9.88 -5.78
CA THR A 217 14.14 -8.94 -5.81
C THR A 217 13.44 -8.81 -4.46
N TRP A 218 13.13 -9.94 -3.80
CA TRP A 218 12.39 -9.89 -2.53
C TRP A 218 13.22 -9.32 -1.38
N PRO A 219 14.48 -9.75 -1.16
CA PRO A 219 15.36 -9.08 -0.22
C PRO A 219 15.54 -7.59 -0.50
N ALA A 220 15.75 -7.20 -1.76
CA ALA A 220 15.91 -5.79 -2.13
C ALA A 220 14.67 -4.96 -1.79
N ILE A 221 13.47 -5.43 -2.14
CA ILE A 221 12.21 -4.75 -1.78
C ILE A 221 12.07 -4.66 -0.27
N PHE A 222 12.30 -5.75 0.46
CA PHE A 222 12.17 -5.82 1.91
C PHE A 222 13.05 -4.78 2.62
N TRP A 223 14.36 -4.80 2.34
CA TRP A 223 15.31 -3.92 3.00
C TRP A 223 15.18 -2.45 2.57
N THR A 224 14.85 -2.19 1.31
CA THR A 224 14.57 -0.82 0.83
C THR A 224 13.30 -0.25 1.47
N ALA A 225 12.26 -1.06 1.60
CA ALA A 225 11.02 -0.66 2.27
C ALA A 225 11.24 -0.38 3.75
N LEU A 226 12.04 -1.21 4.44
CA LEU A 226 12.43 -0.95 5.83
C LEU A 226 13.21 0.37 5.97
N ALA A 227 14.21 0.59 5.11
CA ALA A 227 14.99 1.82 5.11
C ALA A 227 14.10 3.05 4.87
N GLY A 228 13.22 2.99 3.86
CA GLY A 228 12.25 4.05 3.58
C GLY A 228 11.32 4.31 4.76
N GLY A 229 10.80 3.27 5.39
CA GLY A 229 9.95 3.41 6.58
C GLY A 229 10.67 4.04 7.78
N ILE A 230 11.95 3.70 8.00
CA ILE A 230 12.78 4.33 9.03
C ILE A 230 12.96 5.82 8.74
N LEU A 231 13.25 6.19 7.50
CA LEU A 231 13.37 7.60 7.11
C LEU A 231 12.05 8.37 7.14
N LEU A 232 10.90 7.69 7.12
CA LEU A 232 9.57 8.32 7.21
C LEU A 232 9.11 8.54 8.66
N LYS A 233 9.24 7.53 9.52
CA LYS A 233 8.65 7.58 10.87
C LYS A 233 9.48 6.85 11.93
N GLY A 234 10.79 6.72 11.69
CA GLY A 234 11.72 6.09 12.63
C GLY A 234 11.46 4.59 12.82
N PRO A 235 11.60 4.06 14.04
CA PRO A 235 11.58 2.62 14.30
C PRO A 235 10.20 1.95 14.18
N LEU A 236 9.14 2.70 13.92
CA LEU A 236 7.77 2.18 13.91
C LEU A 236 7.57 1.03 12.92
N ILE A 237 8.16 1.12 11.73
CA ILE A 237 8.10 0.03 10.75
C ILE A 237 8.79 -1.24 11.26
N LEU A 238 9.89 -1.10 12.00
CA LEU A 238 10.62 -2.23 12.59
C LEU A 238 9.76 -2.95 13.63
N MET A 239 8.93 -2.22 14.36
CA MET A 239 8.00 -2.81 15.32
C MET A 239 7.00 -3.73 14.60
N PHE A 240 6.32 -3.26 13.54
CA PHE A 240 5.33 -4.07 12.81
C PHE A 240 5.96 -5.30 12.15
N VAL A 241 7.06 -5.07 11.43
CA VAL A 241 7.74 -6.15 10.70
C VAL A 241 8.41 -7.10 11.68
N GLY A 242 9.08 -6.57 12.72
CA GLY A 242 9.76 -7.35 13.75
C GLY A 242 8.80 -8.23 14.56
N LEU A 243 7.66 -7.71 14.97
CA LEU A 243 6.62 -8.50 15.65
C LEU A 243 6.11 -9.64 14.75
N THR A 244 5.90 -9.37 13.46
CA THR A 244 5.48 -10.41 12.51
C THR A 244 6.56 -11.48 12.36
N VAL A 245 7.82 -11.10 12.17
CA VAL A 245 8.96 -12.01 12.07
C VAL A 245 9.09 -12.85 13.35
N ALA A 246 9.00 -12.19 14.52
CA ALA A 246 9.08 -12.88 15.81
C ALA A 246 7.94 -13.89 15.98
N THR A 247 6.71 -13.50 15.65
CA THR A 247 5.54 -14.39 15.73
C THR A 247 5.71 -15.62 14.83
N LEU A 248 6.10 -15.43 13.57
CA LEU A 248 6.33 -16.54 12.65
C LEU A 248 7.46 -17.46 13.12
N ALA A 249 8.57 -16.90 13.59
CA ALA A 249 9.70 -17.68 14.12
C ALA A 249 9.33 -18.51 15.37
N ILE A 250 8.48 -17.96 16.23
CA ILE A 250 7.98 -18.66 17.43
C ILE A 250 7.02 -19.79 17.02
N LEU A 251 6.09 -19.54 16.11
CA LEU A 251 5.11 -20.54 15.65
C LEU A 251 5.80 -21.71 14.96
N ASP A 252 6.76 -21.44 14.09
CA ASP A 252 7.51 -22.48 13.35
C ASP A 252 8.63 -23.10 14.18
N ARG A 253 8.94 -22.53 15.35
CA ARG A 253 10.13 -22.87 16.18
C ARG A 253 11.43 -22.84 15.35
N SER A 254 11.49 -22.02 14.35
CA SER A 254 12.60 -21.87 13.42
C SER A 254 12.65 -20.48 12.81
N ALA A 255 13.85 -19.95 12.68
CA ALA A 255 14.11 -18.66 12.02
C ALA A 255 15.02 -18.84 10.78
N THR A 256 15.23 -20.06 10.31
CA THR A 256 16.16 -20.37 9.21
C THR A 256 15.77 -19.72 7.88
N TRP A 257 14.46 -19.50 7.65
CA TRP A 257 13.94 -18.82 6.46
C TRP A 257 14.41 -17.36 6.35
N LEU A 258 14.80 -16.71 7.47
CA LEU A 258 15.33 -15.33 7.46
C LEU A 258 16.63 -15.21 6.66
N TRP A 259 17.44 -16.29 6.55
CA TRP A 259 18.64 -16.26 5.73
C TRP A 259 18.34 -16.04 4.25
N ARG A 260 17.13 -16.37 3.79
CA ARG A 260 16.69 -16.07 2.41
C ARG A 260 16.50 -14.58 2.15
N LEU A 261 16.32 -13.77 3.21
CA LEU A 261 16.32 -12.30 3.13
C LEU A 261 17.74 -11.71 3.01
N ARG A 262 18.79 -12.58 3.04
CA ARG A 262 20.19 -12.16 2.91
C ARG A 262 20.56 -11.05 3.92
N PRO A 263 20.42 -11.28 5.23
CA PRO A 263 20.46 -10.23 6.24
C PRO A 263 21.76 -9.42 6.23
N ILE A 264 22.92 -10.02 5.93
CA ILE A 264 24.19 -9.30 5.87
C ILE A 264 24.15 -8.20 4.80
N TRP A 265 23.79 -8.56 3.57
CA TRP A 265 23.69 -7.60 2.46
C TRP A 265 22.54 -6.62 2.65
N GLY A 266 21.43 -7.10 3.19
CA GLY A 266 20.26 -6.28 3.44
C GLY A 266 20.50 -5.22 4.52
N LEU A 267 21.14 -5.57 5.64
CA LEU A 267 21.53 -4.62 6.68
C LEU A 267 22.54 -3.60 6.14
N THR A 268 23.55 -4.06 5.39
CA THR A 268 24.49 -3.14 4.73
C THR A 268 23.75 -2.14 3.85
N TRP A 269 22.81 -2.61 3.01
CA TRP A 269 22.00 -1.76 2.16
C TRP A 269 21.14 -0.78 2.94
N LEU A 270 20.46 -1.25 4.00
CA LEU A 270 19.67 -0.42 4.90
C LEU A 270 20.52 0.70 5.51
N PHE A 271 21.71 0.35 6.03
CA PHE A 271 22.60 1.35 6.61
C PHE A 271 23.10 2.36 5.56
N VAL A 272 23.43 1.94 4.35
CA VAL A 272 23.81 2.84 3.24
C VAL A 272 22.70 3.85 2.95
N LEU A 273 21.43 3.45 3.04
CA LEU A 273 20.31 4.35 2.77
C LEU A 273 19.99 5.28 3.95
N VAL A 274 20.12 4.79 5.17
CA VAL A 274 19.63 5.47 6.39
C VAL A 274 20.73 6.32 7.03
N LEU A 275 21.94 5.78 7.18
CA LEU A 275 23.00 6.44 7.94
C LEU A 275 23.44 7.81 7.39
N PRO A 276 23.50 8.07 6.08
CA PRO A 276 23.98 9.37 5.60
C PRO A 276 23.25 10.55 6.20
N TRP A 277 21.91 10.48 6.28
CA TRP A 277 21.13 11.54 6.89
C TRP A 277 21.29 11.58 8.42
N PHE A 278 21.26 10.41 9.09
CA PHE A 278 21.45 10.37 10.54
C PHE A 278 22.81 10.89 10.98
N VAL A 279 23.89 10.61 10.22
CA VAL A 279 25.22 11.15 10.48
C VAL A 279 25.26 12.65 10.23
N ALA A 280 24.65 13.11 9.13
CA ALA A 280 24.62 14.54 8.82
C ALA A 280 23.87 15.37 9.86
N ILE A 281 22.71 14.87 10.33
CA ILE A 281 21.92 15.58 11.35
C ILE A 281 22.61 15.51 12.71
N PHE A 282 23.26 14.39 13.04
CA PHE A 282 24.03 14.28 14.29
C PHE A 282 25.20 15.30 14.35
N TRP A 283 25.93 15.48 13.26
CA TRP A 283 26.99 16.48 13.19
C TRP A 283 26.49 17.93 13.29
N ARG A 284 25.25 18.20 12.84
CA ARG A 284 24.66 19.54 12.92
C ARG A 284 23.95 19.84 14.23
N ALA A 285 23.15 18.89 14.72
CA ALA A 285 22.26 19.08 15.86
C ALA A 285 22.81 18.51 17.18
N GLY A 286 23.85 17.64 17.11
CA GLY A 286 24.42 17.00 18.29
C GLY A 286 23.41 16.18 19.09
N GLU A 287 23.52 16.23 20.41
CA GLU A 287 22.63 15.50 21.32
C GLU A 287 21.18 15.99 21.32
N ALA A 288 20.92 17.24 20.89
CA ALA A 288 19.59 17.81 20.86
C ALA A 288 18.64 17.04 19.94
N PHE A 289 19.16 16.47 18.84
CA PHE A 289 18.37 15.61 17.93
C PHE A 289 17.81 14.38 18.65
N PHE A 290 18.64 13.67 19.40
CA PHE A 290 18.22 12.45 20.08
C PHE A 290 17.30 12.74 21.28
N ALA A 291 17.56 13.82 22.02
CA ALA A 291 16.71 14.22 23.14
C ALA A 291 15.29 14.58 22.67
N ASP A 292 15.14 15.30 21.57
CA ASP A 292 13.83 15.71 21.03
C ASP A 292 13.10 14.56 20.31
N SER A 293 13.84 13.71 19.55
CA SER A 293 13.28 12.58 18.84
C SER A 293 12.81 11.44 19.76
N ILE A 294 13.52 11.18 20.86
CA ILE A 294 13.21 10.10 21.79
C ILE A 294 12.29 10.60 22.90
N GLY A 295 12.56 11.80 23.44
CA GLY A 295 11.81 12.36 24.55
C GLY A 295 10.43 12.92 24.16
N GLY A 296 10.30 13.49 22.97
CA GLY A 296 9.08 14.18 22.54
C GLY A 296 7.94 13.28 22.01
N ASP A 297 8.25 12.13 21.43
CA ASP A 297 7.25 11.23 20.80
C ASP A 297 6.98 9.94 21.60
N MET A 298 7.85 9.55 22.53
CA MET A 298 7.67 8.34 23.34
C MET A 298 7.04 8.60 24.71
N LEU A 299 6.98 9.85 25.16
CA LEU A 299 6.49 10.23 26.49
C LEU A 299 5.29 11.19 26.46
N SER A 300 4.80 11.57 25.31
CA SER A 300 3.55 12.33 25.08
C SER A 300 2.52 11.50 24.34
#